data_018e205c1c810592a55b15cf2b9ed572
#
_entry.id   018e205c1c810592a55b15cf2b9ed572
#
_cell.length_a   1.000
_cell.length_b   1.000
_cell.length_c   1.000
_cell.angle_alpha   90.00
_cell.angle_beta   90.00
_cell.angle_gamma   90.00
#
_symmetry.space_group_name_H-M   'P 1'
#
loop_
_entity.id
_entity.type
_entity.pdbx_description
1 polymer ?
#
loop_
_entity_poly.entity_id
_entity_poly.type
_entity_poly.pdbx_seq_one_letter_code
_entity_poly.pdbx_strand_id
1 'polypeptide(L)'
;MANYVIPVIVIYLYHKDKGDIGKMYSITLRQLEIFRTVVDSGSFSAAAAALKISQPSVSMHIRALETHLRELVFDRHKGQSPVITDIGRRVYNHAEEILTQSKQTLLDIKSLKTVKDNVLSFAAHRFIGNHFLSKPLANFAKQNPGIEIIANIGALDQAVEMIRKRDVDLGLYLANGQTKEVVSKILGHQKLAFIASVDHPLASGQNLRYRDLAEHPFIGPVKGTDYAKLLQGIFDEAGFTKHNTITQSQNTLIRRELILSGVGFSCILQSGWTDDLNMGQLVVLDMAENTLSLEVRVGSLLDREISAASQKFLEYLNQLSTDGYFDG
;
A
#
# COMPACT_ATOMS: atom_id res chain seq x y z
N MET A 1 28.11 21.85 -17.50
CA MET A 1 28.83 20.56 -17.39
C MET A 1 28.73 20.12 -15.94
N ALA A 2 27.74 19.33 -15.61
CA ALA A 2 27.54 18.76 -14.27
C ALA A 2 27.85 17.26 -14.35
N ASN A 3 28.90 16.85 -13.66
CA ASN A 3 29.32 15.46 -13.54
C ASN A 3 28.28 14.69 -12.71
N TYR A 4 27.47 13.89 -13.33
CA TYR A 4 26.66 12.87 -12.63
C TYR A 4 27.55 11.69 -12.31
N VAL A 5 27.95 11.58 -11.04
CA VAL A 5 28.55 10.36 -10.48
C VAL A 5 27.40 9.41 -10.21
N ILE A 6 27.29 8.34 -11.01
CA ILE A 6 26.39 7.23 -10.76
C ILE A 6 26.94 6.47 -9.53
N PRO A 7 26.22 6.35 -8.41
CA PRO A 7 26.66 5.49 -7.33
C PRO A 7 26.48 4.02 -7.74
N VAL A 8 27.56 3.39 -8.14
CA VAL A 8 27.62 1.93 -8.21
C VAL A 8 27.52 1.42 -6.77
N ILE A 9 26.38 0.86 -6.40
CA ILE A 9 26.23 0.20 -5.10
C ILE A 9 27.05 -1.09 -5.15
N VAL A 10 28.29 -1.02 -4.66
CA VAL A 10 29.14 -2.17 -4.40
C VAL A 10 28.84 -2.63 -2.98
N ILE A 11 28.15 -3.76 -2.83
CA ILE A 11 27.97 -4.40 -1.52
C ILE A 11 29.30 -4.99 -1.11
N TYR A 12 30.07 -4.31 -0.26
CA TYR A 12 31.25 -4.83 0.40
C TYR A 12 30.84 -5.73 1.56
N LEU A 13 30.88 -7.05 1.37
CA LEU A 13 30.97 -7.98 2.48
C LEU A 13 32.42 -8.02 2.96
N TYR A 14 32.71 -7.33 4.06
CA TYR A 14 34.02 -7.30 4.69
C TYR A 14 34.30 -8.64 5.35
N HIS A 15 35.03 -9.54 4.68
CA HIS A 15 35.70 -10.66 5.34
C HIS A 15 37.18 -10.35 5.37
N LYS A 16 37.75 -10.35 6.59
CA LYS A 16 39.11 -10.06 6.93
C LYS A 16 39.97 -11.28 6.60
N ASP A 17 40.35 -11.43 5.32
CA ASP A 17 41.47 -12.28 4.93
C ASP A 17 42.26 -11.58 3.82
N LYS A 18 43.52 -11.29 4.16
CA LYS A 18 44.51 -10.67 3.29
C LYS A 18 44.86 -11.63 2.16
N GLY A 19 44.49 -11.30 0.92
CA GLY A 19 45.17 -11.93 -0.21
C GLY A 19 44.43 -12.20 -1.49
N ASP A 20 43.28 -11.55 -1.82
CA ASP A 20 42.78 -11.64 -3.20
C ASP A 20 41.85 -10.47 -3.57
N ILE A 21 42.45 -9.37 -4.05
CA ILE A 21 41.72 -8.20 -4.56
C ILE A 21 41.15 -8.47 -5.98
N GLY A 22 41.13 -9.71 -6.45
CA GLY A 22 40.92 -10.07 -7.85
C GLY A 22 39.59 -10.72 -8.22
N LYS A 23 38.73 -11.10 -7.27
CA LYS A 23 37.41 -11.70 -7.59
C LYS A 23 36.26 -10.92 -7.00
N MET A 24 35.81 -9.93 -7.75
CA MET A 24 34.54 -9.30 -7.54
C MET A 24 33.42 -10.33 -7.79
N TYR A 25 32.79 -10.81 -6.72
CA TYR A 25 31.67 -11.74 -6.82
C TYR A 25 30.50 -11.03 -7.52
N SER A 26 30.16 -11.46 -8.73
CA SER A 26 29.11 -10.85 -9.53
C SER A 26 27.79 -11.63 -9.39
N ILE A 27 26.96 -11.23 -8.43
CA ILE A 27 25.56 -11.65 -8.42
C ILE A 27 24.86 -10.94 -9.60
N THR A 28 24.16 -11.71 -10.44
CA THR A 28 23.46 -11.16 -11.61
C THR A 28 22.02 -10.84 -11.29
N LEU A 29 21.45 -9.83 -11.96
CA LEU A 29 20.01 -9.52 -11.87
C LEU A 29 19.14 -10.74 -12.18
N ARG A 30 19.59 -11.60 -13.12
CA ARG A 30 18.86 -12.83 -13.47
C ARG A 30 18.82 -13.83 -12.32
N GLN A 31 19.89 -13.96 -11.55
CA GLN A 31 19.90 -14.79 -10.34
C GLN A 31 18.96 -14.25 -9.28
N LEU A 32 18.93 -12.94 -9.06
CA LEU A 32 18.03 -12.30 -8.11
C LEU A 32 16.56 -12.44 -8.55
N GLU A 33 16.26 -12.26 -9.83
CA GLU A 33 14.92 -12.43 -10.38
C GLU A 33 14.41 -13.86 -10.19
N ILE A 34 15.24 -14.86 -10.54
CA ILE A 34 14.90 -16.27 -10.36
C ILE A 34 14.70 -16.60 -8.89
N PHE A 35 15.59 -16.12 -8.02
CA PHE A 35 15.48 -16.34 -6.58
C PHE A 35 14.18 -15.77 -6.02
N ARG A 36 13.88 -14.50 -6.30
CA ARG A 36 12.61 -13.87 -5.92
C ARG A 36 11.41 -14.68 -6.40
N THR A 37 11.41 -15.07 -7.69
CA THR A 37 10.29 -15.84 -8.26
C THR A 37 10.09 -17.20 -7.58
N VAL A 38 11.17 -17.86 -7.12
CA VAL A 38 11.07 -19.12 -6.34
C VAL A 38 10.43 -18.86 -4.98
N VAL A 39 10.79 -17.76 -4.30
CA VAL A 39 10.18 -17.36 -3.03
C VAL A 39 8.70 -17.08 -3.20
N ASP A 40 8.34 -16.24 -4.20
CA ASP A 40 6.97 -15.79 -4.44
C ASP A 40 6.04 -16.95 -4.86
N SER A 41 6.55 -17.88 -5.66
CA SER A 41 5.77 -19.03 -6.15
C SER A 41 5.79 -20.25 -5.24
N GLY A 42 6.63 -20.25 -4.20
CA GLY A 42 6.75 -21.35 -3.22
C GLY A 42 7.34 -22.66 -3.76
N SER A 43 7.73 -22.72 -5.05
CA SER A 43 8.35 -23.92 -5.62
C SER A 43 9.23 -23.65 -6.83
N PHE A 44 10.29 -24.46 -7.01
CA PHE A 44 11.17 -24.39 -8.17
C PHE A 44 10.44 -24.67 -9.50
N SER A 45 9.45 -25.57 -9.49
CA SER A 45 8.69 -25.90 -10.70
C SER A 45 7.73 -24.80 -11.09
N ALA A 46 7.04 -24.17 -10.12
CA ALA A 46 6.16 -23.04 -10.38
C ALA A 46 6.95 -21.82 -10.88
N ALA A 47 8.12 -21.54 -10.28
CA ALA A 47 9.03 -20.49 -10.77
C ALA A 47 9.52 -20.75 -12.20
N ALA A 48 9.86 -22.00 -12.52
CA ALA A 48 10.26 -22.38 -13.88
C ALA A 48 9.15 -22.12 -14.90
N ALA A 49 7.91 -22.48 -14.56
CA ALA A 49 6.74 -22.22 -15.39
C ALA A 49 6.50 -20.70 -15.57
N ALA A 50 6.54 -19.92 -14.47
CA ALA A 50 6.36 -18.48 -14.50
C ALA A 50 7.41 -17.76 -15.35
N LEU A 51 8.68 -18.20 -15.27
CA LEU A 51 9.80 -17.63 -16.01
C LEU A 51 9.99 -18.24 -17.41
N LYS A 52 9.19 -19.24 -17.79
CA LYS A 52 9.27 -19.98 -19.08
C LYS A 52 10.66 -20.56 -19.34
N ILE A 53 11.28 -21.14 -18.31
CA ILE A 53 12.56 -21.84 -18.37
C ILE A 53 12.43 -23.24 -17.75
N SER A 54 13.46 -24.09 -17.91
CA SER A 54 13.44 -25.43 -17.30
C SER A 54 13.72 -25.37 -15.79
N GLN A 55 13.12 -26.27 -15.01
CA GLN A 55 13.37 -26.38 -13.56
C GLN A 55 14.87 -26.66 -13.23
N PRO A 56 15.63 -27.47 -14.00
CA PRO A 56 17.07 -27.56 -13.83
C PRO A 56 17.80 -26.22 -13.98
N SER A 57 17.36 -25.36 -14.90
CA SER A 57 17.92 -24.00 -15.06
C SER A 57 17.67 -23.15 -13.83
N VAL A 58 16.45 -23.16 -13.25
CA VAL A 58 16.15 -22.48 -12.00
C VAL A 58 17.11 -22.97 -10.90
N SER A 59 17.23 -24.28 -10.72
CA SER A 59 18.12 -24.89 -9.72
C SER A 59 19.58 -24.50 -9.91
N MET A 60 20.06 -24.42 -11.15
CA MET A 60 21.42 -24.00 -11.48
C MET A 60 21.67 -22.53 -11.05
N HIS A 61 20.76 -21.62 -11.37
CA HIS A 61 20.88 -20.22 -10.99
C HIS A 61 20.84 -20.01 -9.48
N ILE A 62 19.98 -20.74 -8.76
CA ILE A 62 19.95 -20.68 -7.29
C ILE A 62 21.25 -21.21 -6.70
N ARG A 63 21.77 -22.34 -7.16
CA ARG A 63 23.07 -22.85 -6.71
C ARG A 63 24.21 -21.87 -6.98
N ALA A 64 24.22 -21.22 -8.15
CA ALA A 64 25.22 -20.21 -8.46
C ALA A 64 25.12 -19.00 -7.51
N LEU A 65 23.90 -18.55 -7.17
CA LEU A 65 23.68 -17.50 -6.19
C LEU A 65 24.21 -17.92 -4.80
N GLU A 66 23.84 -19.11 -4.32
CA GLU A 66 24.31 -19.68 -3.04
C GLU A 66 25.84 -19.82 -3.01
N THR A 67 26.45 -20.22 -4.13
CA THR A 67 27.91 -20.30 -4.26
C THR A 67 28.56 -18.93 -4.14
N HIS A 68 28.00 -17.89 -4.77
CA HIS A 68 28.49 -16.51 -4.65
C HIS A 68 28.33 -15.96 -3.23
N LEU A 69 27.22 -16.24 -2.58
CA LEU A 69 26.96 -15.82 -1.20
C LEU A 69 27.76 -16.62 -0.16
N ARG A 70 28.24 -17.83 -0.52
CA ARG A 70 28.79 -18.85 0.38
C ARG A 70 27.82 -19.28 1.48
N GLU A 71 26.53 -19.11 1.23
CA GLU A 71 25.44 -19.36 2.16
C GLU A 71 24.22 -19.90 1.42
N LEU A 72 23.41 -20.71 2.10
CA LEU A 72 22.16 -21.23 1.56
C LEU A 72 21.05 -20.20 1.72
N VAL A 73 20.29 -19.95 0.64
CA VAL A 73 19.11 -19.09 0.68
C VAL A 73 17.81 -19.88 0.88
N PHE A 74 17.88 -21.22 0.69
CA PHE A 74 16.79 -22.14 0.97
C PHE A 74 17.25 -23.34 1.79
N ASP A 75 16.47 -23.70 2.80
CA ASP A 75 16.51 -25.04 3.41
C ASP A 75 15.77 -26.02 2.51
N ARG A 76 16.47 -27.11 2.14
CA ARG A 76 15.95 -28.11 1.21
C ARG A 76 15.82 -29.44 1.93
N HIS A 77 14.61 -29.83 2.27
CA HIS A 77 14.31 -31.18 2.72
C HIS A 77 13.74 -32.01 1.55
N LYS A 78 14.21 -33.25 1.42
CA LYS A 78 13.81 -34.13 0.32
C LYS A 78 12.29 -34.34 0.34
N GLY A 79 11.60 -33.94 -0.76
CA GLY A 79 10.15 -34.07 -0.90
C GLY A 79 9.30 -32.93 -0.30
N GLN A 80 9.91 -31.85 0.21
CA GLN A 80 9.20 -30.69 0.73
C GLN A 80 9.44 -29.43 -0.12
N SER A 81 8.50 -28.48 -0.01
CA SER A 81 8.70 -27.15 -0.60
C SER A 81 9.91 -26.44 0.02
N PRO A 82 10.67 -25.66 -0.77
CA PRO A 82 11.83 -24.94 -0.27
C PRO A 82 11.39 -23.92 0.79
N VAL A 83 12.04 -23.94 1.95
CA VAL A 83 11.82 -22.94 3.01
C VAL A 83 12.93 -21.91 2.93
N ILE A 84 12.59 -20.63 2.90
CA ILE A 84 13.55 -19.54 2.86
C ILE A 84 14.32 -19.44 4.19
N THR A 85 15.65 -19.36 4.15
CA THR A 85 16.51 -19.16 5.34
C THR A 85 16.46 -17.68 5.80
N ASP A 86 17.01 -17.37 6.98
CA ASP A 86 17.14 -15.99 7.45
C ASP A 86 18.05 -15.15 6.56
N ILE A 87 19.10 -15.76 6.00
CA ILE A 87 19.95 -15.15 4.98
C ILE A 87 19.15 -14.93 3.70
N GLY A 88 18.39 -15.95 3.27
CA GLY A 88 17.48 -15.82 2.14
C GLY A 88 16.49 -14.65 2.28
N ARG A 89 15.91 -14.44 3.47
CA ARG A 89 15.02 -13.29 3.72
C ARG A 89 15.72 -11.94 3.51
N ARG A 90 16.95 -11.80 3.99
CA ARG A 90 17.75 -10.58 3.75
C ARG A 90 18.05 -10.39 2.27
N VAL A 91 18.46 -11.47 1.59
CA VAL A 91 18.72 -11.45 0.14
C VAL A 91 17.45 -11.10 -0.64
N TYR A 92 16.28 -11.60 -0.21
CA TYR A 92 14.99 -11.28 -0.83
C TYR A 92 14.68 -9.78 -0.79
N ASN A 93 14.82 -9.15 0.38
CA ASN A 93 14.57 -7.72 0.53
C ASN A 93 15.50 -6.89 -0.38
N HIS A 94 16.80 -7.21 -0.40
CA HIS A 94 17.73 -6.51 -1.28
C HIS A 94 17.49 -6.83 -2.76
N ALA A 95 17.09 -8.06 -3.10
CA ALA A 95 16.74 -8.41 -4.47
C ALA A 95 15.55 -7.59 -4.99
N GLU A 96 14.52 -7.38 -4.17
CA GLU A 96 13.38 -6.52 -4.48
C GLU A 96 13.82 -5.07 -4.79
N GLU A 97 14.69 -4.50 -3.95
CA GLU A 97 15.24 -3.16 -4.14
C GLU A 97 16.04 -3.05 -5.45
N ILE A 98 16.98 -3.97 -5.67
CA ILE A 98 17.85 -3.97 -6.85
C ILE A 98 17.06 -4.16 -8.15
N LEU A 99 16.12 -5.11 -8.17
CA LEU A 99 15.29 -5.39 -9.35
C LEU A 99 14.36 -4.21 -9.65
N THR A 100 13.82 -3.57 -8.61
CA THR A 100 13.00 -2.36 -8.76
C THR A 100 13.82 -1.21 -9.34
N GLN A 101 15.03 -0.96 -8.84
CA GLN A 101 15.93 0.07 -9.37
C GLN A 101 16.34 -0.23 -10.82
N SER A 102 16.64 -1.48 -11.13
CA SER A 102 16.96 -1.92 -12.51
C SER A 102 15.79 -1.67 -13.47
N LYS A 103 14.56 -2.05 -13.06
CA LYS A 103 13.34 -1.78 -13.82
C LYS A 103 13.13 -0.29 -14.03
N GLN A 104 13.34 0.52 -12.96
CA GLN A 104 13.22 1.98 -13.04
C GLN A 104 14.23 2.59 -14.03
N THR A 105 15.49 2.15 -14.00
CA THR A 105 16.52 2.59 -14.96
C THR A 105 16.08 2.34 -16.40
N LEU A 106 15.49 1.18 -16.70
CA LEU A 106 14.97 0.88 -18.03
C LEU A 106 13.77 1.77 -18.40
N LEU A 107 12.91 2.08 -17.42
CA LEU A 107 11.79 3.00 -17.62
C LEU A 107 12.27 4.43 -17.84
N ASP A 108 13.28 4.88 -17.11
CA ASP A 108 13.86 6.23 -17.26
C ASP A 108 14.55 6.38 -18.62
N ILE A 109 15.30 5.34 -19.08
CA ILE A 109 15.87 5.31 -20.44
C ILE A 109 14.78 5.34 -21.51
N LYS A 110 13.69 4.60 -21.33
CA LYS A 110 12.53 4.65 -22.24
C LYS A 110 11.86 6.03 -22.23
N SER A 111 11.81 6.71 -21.08
CA SER A 111 11.23 8.04 -20.95
C SER A 111 12.07 9.12 -21.64
N LEU A 112 13.38 8.95 -21.73
CA LEU A 112 14.25 9.81 -22.53
C LEU A 112 14.00 9.64 -24.05
N LYS A 113 13.35 8.55 -24.46
CA LYS A 113 13.16 8.20 -25.88
C LYS A 113 11.78 8.47 -26.45
N THR A 114 10.72 8.72 -25.68
CA THR A 114 9.39 9.15 -26.17
C THR A 114 8.25 8.93 -25.14
N VAL A 115 7.35 9.91 -25.01
CA VAL A 115 5.90 9.74 -24.71
C VAL A 115 5.48 9.53 -23.24
N LYS A 116 6.32 9.75 -22.23
CA LYS A 116 5.83 9.67 -20.84
C LYS A 116 5.04 10.89 -20.36
N ASP A 117 5.11 12.00 -21.06
CA ASP A 117 4.42 13.25 -20.64
C ASP A 117 2.89 13.11 -20.67
N ASN A 118 2.37 12.18 -21.44
CA ASN A 118 0.92 11.97 -21.61
C ASN A 118 0.35 10.77 -20.85
N VAL A 119 1.08 10.18 -19.92
CA VAL A 119 0.58 9.09 -19.09
C VAL A 119 0.38 9.57 -17.65
N LEU A 120 -0.87 9.58 -17.19
CA LEU A 120 -1.22 9.71 -15.79
C LEU A 120 -1.18 8.34 -15.14
N SER A 121 -0.24 8.11 -14.22
CA SER A 121 -0.17 6.88 -13.43
C SER A 121 -0.35 7.17 -11.94
N PHE A 122 -1.34 6.52 -11.32
CA PHE A 122 -1.55 6.68 -9.89
C PHE A 122 -2.06 5.41 -9.22
N ALA A 123 -1.86 5.33 -7.91
CA ALA A 123 -2.50 4.35 -7.05
C ALA A 123 -3.40 5.08 -6.04
N ALA A 124 -4.53 4.47 -5.66
CA ALA A 124 -5.39 5.04 -4.64
C ALA A 124 -5.92 3.98 -3.68
N HIS A 125 -6.05 4.36 -2.41
CA HIS A 125 -6.79 3.57 -1.44
C HIS A 125 -8.23 3.39 -1.91
N ARG A 126 -8.77 2.19 -1.75
CA ARG A 126 -10.09 1.79 -2.28
C ARG A 126 -11.22 2.76 -1.89
N PHE A 127 -11.23 3.24 -0.66
CA PHE A 127 -12.21 4.21 -0.21
C PHE A 127 -12.15 5.49 -1.06
N ILE A 128 -10.95 6.05 -1.26
CA ILE A 128 -10.74 7.27 -2.05
C ILE A 128 -11.12 7.02 -3.50
N GLY A 129 -10.69 5.90 -4.08
CA GLY A 129 -11.00 5.54 -5.47
C GLY A 129 -12.50 5.46 -5.73
N ASN A 130 -13.23 4.77 -4.85
CA ASN A 130 -14.66 4.52 -5.02
C ASN A 130 -15.52 5.74 -4.72
N HIS A 131 -15.22 6.51 -3.69
CA HIS A 131 -16.09 7.59 -3.22
C HIS A 131 -15.71 8.97 -3.76
N PHE A 132 -14.44 9.21 -4.05
CA PHE A 132 -13.97 10.55 -4.44
C PHE A 132 -13.39 10.66 -5.84
N LEU A 133 -12.82 9.60 -6.42
CA LEU A 133 -12.12 9.73 -7.71
C LEU A 133 -12.97 9.43 -8.93
N SER A 134 -14.03 8.67 -8.82
CA SER A 134 -14.80 8.19 -9.99
C SER A 134 -15.29 9.33 -10.89
N LYS A 135 -15.95 10.35 -10.32
CA LYS A 135 -16.47 11.52 -11.07
C LYS A 135 -15.34 12.47 -11.51
N PRO A 136 -14.42 12.90 -10.62
CA PRO A 136 -13.29 13.72 -11.02
C PRO A 136 -12.43 13.10 -12.12
N LEU A 137 -12.14 11.82 -12.03
CA LEU A 137 -11.34 11.14 -13.04
C LEU A 137 -12.01 11.10 -14.41
N ALA A 138 -13.34 10.85 -14.43
CA ALA A 138 -14.12 10.91 -15.66
C ALA A 138 -14.15 12.32 -16.27
N ASN A 139 -14.25 13.37 -15.44
CA ASN A 139 -14.20 14.75 -15.88
C ASN A 139 -12.80 15.12 -16.40
N PHE A 140 -11.75 14.71 -15.68
CA PHE A 140 -10.38 14.94 -16.10
C PHE A 140 -10.09 14.26 -17.46
N ALA A 141 -10.53 13.01 -17.65
CA ALA A 141 -10.37 12.28 -18.90
C ALA A 141 -11.07 12.99 -20.08
N LYS A 142 -12.30 13.49 -19.86
CA LYS A 142 -13.02 14.26 -20.90
C LYS A 142 -12.31 15.55 -21.30
N GLN A 143 -11.69 16.23 -20.34
CA GLN A 143 -10.96 17.47 -20.58
C GLN A 143 -9.56 17.24 -21.19
N ASN A 144 -9.07 16.02 -21.15
CA ASN A 144 -7.70 15.66 -21.57
C ASN A 144 -7.68 14.38 -22.41
N PRO A 145 -8.30 14.37 -23.61
CA PRO A 145 -8.49 13.15 -24.41
C PRO A 145 -7.19 12.52 -24.93
N GLY A 146 -6.05 13.22 -24.83
CA GLY A 146 -4.74 12.69 -25.22
C GLY A 146 -3.92 12.09 -24.06
N ILE A 147 -4.48 12.05 -22.86
CA ILE A 147 -3.82 11.46 -21.68
C ILE A 147 -4.27 10.01 -21.50
N GLU A 148 -3.32 9.09 -21.50
CA GLU A 148 -3.55 7.71 -21.05
C GLU A 148 -3.62 7.66 -19.52
N ILE A 149 -4.64 7.01 -18.96
CA ILE A 149 -4.84 6.94 -17.49
C ILE A 149 -4.63 5.51 -17.02
N ILE A 150 -3.68 5.31 -16.08
CA ILE A 150 -3.41 4.05 -15.40
C ILE A 150 -3.74 4.24 -13.93
N ALA A 151 -4.90 3.72 -13.50
CA ALA A 151 -5.40 3.83 -12.14
C ALA A 151 -5.34 2.48 -11.41
N ASN A 152 -4.60 2.41 -10.31
CA ASN A 152 -4.48 1.23 -9.47
C ASN A 152 -5.23 1.46 -8.15
N ILE A 153 -6.35 0.75 -7.95
CA ILE A 153 -7.18 0.92 -6.75
C ILE A 153 -7.02 -0.31 -5.86
N GLY A 154 -6.59 -0.10 -4.62
CA GLY A 154 -6.23 -1.20 -3.74
C GLY A 154 -6.32 -0.90 -2.24
N ALA A 155 -5.62 -1.71 -1.44
CA ALA A 155 -5.47 -1.51 -0.01
C ALA A 155 -4.57 -0.30 0.30
N LEU A 156 -4.55 0.14 1.56
CA LEU A 156 -3.81 1.33 1.99
C LEU A 156 -2.29 1.19 1.73
N ASP A 157 -1.74 0.06 2.13
CA ASP A 157 -0.35 -0.31 1.95
C ASP A 157 0.06 -0.34 0.47
N GLN A 158 -0.81 -0.85 -0.40
CA GLN A 158 -0.53 -0.95 -1.83
C GLN A 158 -0.32 0.42 -2.48
N ALA A 159 -1.14 1.42 -2.14
CA ALA A 159 -1.02 2.76 -2.73
C ALA A 159 0.33 3.42 -2.35
N VAL A 160 0.73 3.34 -1.08
CA VAL A 160 2.01 3.87 -0.60
C VAL A 160 3.19 3.09 -1.16
N GLU A 161 3.08 1.75 -1.19
CA GLU A 161 4.14 0.88 -1.68
C GLU A 161 4.40 1.07 -3.18
N MET A 162 3.36 1.26 -3.99
CA MET A 162 3.52 1.54 -5.42
C MET A 162 4.23 2.87 -5.68
N ILE A 163 4.03 3.89 -4.82
CA ILE A 163 4.83 5.12 -4.89
C ILE A 163 6.30 4.81 -4.59
N ARG A 164 6.58 4.11 -3.49
CA ARG A 164 7.94 3.76 -3.07
C ARG A 164 8.68 2.92 -4.11
N LYS A 165 7.98 1.97 -4.72
CA LYS A 165 8.51 1.13 -5.81
C LYS A 165 8.62 1.87 -7.14
N ARG A 166 8.19 3.12 -7.21
CA ARG A 166 8.19 3.92 -8.44
C ARG A 166 7.31 3.32 -9.56
N ASP A 167 6.33 2.48 -9.19
CA ASP A 167 5.38 1.86 -10.13
C ASP A 167 4.35 2.89 -10.62
N VAL A 168 4.07 3.93 -9.81
CA VAL A 168 3.18 5.04 -10.14
C VAL A 168 3.81 6.38 -9.79
N ASP A 169 3.31 7.46 -10.39
CA ASP A 169 3.75 8.82 -10.12
C ASP A 169 3.11 9.40 -8.86
N LEU A 170 1.83 9.13 -8.65
CA LEU A 170 1.03 9.67 -7.56
C LEU A 170 0.39 8.56 -6.74
N GLY A 171 0.19 8.82 -5.45
CA GLY A 171 -0.61 7.97 -4.59
C GLY A 171 -1.60 8.79 -3.79
N LEU A 172 -2.84 8.32 -3.73
CA LEU A 172 -3.89 8.89 -2.91
C LEU A 172 -4.23 7.92 -1.79
N TYR A 173 -4.03 8.34 -0.55
CA TYR A 173 -4.15 7.45 0.60
C TYR A 173 -4.69 8.18 1.84
N LEU A 174 -5.17 7.37 2.79
CA LEU A 174 -5.58 7.85 4.12
C LEU A 174 -4.37 7.84 5.05
N ALA A 175 -4.25 8.86 5.90
CA ALA A 175 -3.18 8.94 6.87
C ALA A 175 -3.61 9.69 8.15
N ASN A 176 -2.82 9.53 9.20
CA ASN A 176 -2.78 10.40 10.38
C ASN A 176 -1.36 10.94 10.47
N GLY A 177 -1.10 12.06 9.76
CA GLY A 177 0.23 12.67 9.68
C GLY A 177 1.08 12.26 8.49
N GLN A 178 2.37 12.56 8.54
CA GLN A 178 3.33 12.43 7.45
C GLN A 178 3.73 10.96 7.21
N THR A 179 3.83 10.58 5.95
CA THR A 179 4.37 9.27 5.51
C THR A 179 5.85 9.40 5.17
N LYS A 180 6.70 8.53 5.69
CA LYS A 180 8.14 8.55 5.41
C LYS A 180 8.40 8.39 3.90
N GLU A 181 9.42 9.10 3.38
CA GLU A 181 9.90 9.02 2.00
C GLU A 181 8.92 9.53 0.93
N VAL A 182 7.70 9.92 1.32
CA VAL A 182 6.68 10.45 0.42
C VAL A 182 6.44 11.91 0.73
N VAL A 183 6.65 12.79 -0.24
CA VAL A 183 6.19 14.17 -0.16
C VAL A 183 4.71 14.18 -0.44
N SER A 184 3.93 14.59 0.53
CA SER A 184 2.48 14.57 0.40
C SER A 184 1.83 15.87 0.83
N LYS A 185 0.68 16.16 0.23
CA LYS A 185 -0.21 17.26 0.58
C LYS A 185 -1.55 16.70 1.05
N ILE A 186 -2.15 17.33 2.04
CA ILE A 186 -3.52 17.06 2.48
C ILE A 186 -4.46 17.62 1.43
N LEU A 187 -5.40 16.78 0.97
CA LEU A 187 -6.50 17.19 0.10
C LEU A 187 -7.77 17.51 0.89
N GLY A 188 -7.98 16.87 2.03
CA GLY A 188 -9.11 17.09 2.91
C GLY A 188 -9.11 16.13 4.08
N HIS A 189 -10.16 16.18 4.89
CA HIS A 189 -10.32 15.36 6.09
C HIS A 189 -11.63 14.56 6.02
N GLN A 190 -11.55 13.29 6.41
CA GLN A 190 -12.69 12.39 6.46
C GLN A 190 -13.02 12.03 7.90
N LYS A 191 -14.27 12.32 8.32
CA LYS A 191 -14.73 11.98 9.67
C LYS A 191 -14.83 10.49 9.87
N LEU A 192 -14.36 10.03 11.00
CA LEU A 192 -14.62 8.71 11.54
C LEU A 192 -15.82 8.77 12.48
N ALA A 193 -16.82 7.95 12.21
CA ALA A 193 -18.01 7.86 13.04
C ALA A 193 -18.20 6.46 13.60
N PHE A 194 -18.61 6.36 14.85
CA PHE A 194 -19.15 5.12 15.40
C PHE A 194 -20.58 4.98 14.93
N ILE A 195 -20.89 3.83 14.30
CA ILE A 195 -22.23 3.54 13.76
C ILE A 195 -22.75 2.22 14.27
N ALA A 196 -24.06 2.12 14.36
CA ALA A 196 -24.79 0.92 14.69
C ALA A 196 -26.11 0.84 13.91
N SER A 197 -26.75 -0.34 13.91
CA SER A 197 -28.15 -0.46 13.49
C SER A 197 -29.05 0.41 14.37
N VAL A 198 -30.14 0.91 13.84
CA VAL A 198 -31.15 1.69 14.59
C VAL A 198 -31.73 0.93 15.77
N ASP A 199 -31.76 -0.41 15.70
CA ASP A 199 -32.24 -1.29 16.77
C ASP A 199 -31.17 -1.68 17.78
N HIS A 200 -29.92 -1.20 17.62
CA HIS A 200 -28.84 -1.53 18.52
C HIS A 200 -29.00 -0.80 19.88
N PRO A 201 -28.67 -1.42 21.02
CA PRO A 201 -28.80 -0.78 22.35
C PRO A 201 -28.15 0.60 22.48
N LEU A 202 -27.05 0.84 21.78
CA LEU A 202 -26.36 2.13 21.76
C LEU A 202 -27.05 3.20 20.92
N ALA A 203 -27.98 2.84 20.03
CA ALA A 203 -28.58 3.74 19.06
C ALA A 203 -29.41 4.88 19.72
N SER A 204 -30.01 4.62 20.86
CA SER A 204 -30.78 5.62 21.62
C SER A 204 -29.95 6.36 22.69
N GLY A 205 -28.66 6.01 22.82
CA GLY A 205 -27.76 6.64 23.78
C GLY A 205 -27.41 8.07 23.38
N GLN A 206 -27.35 8.96 24.35
CA GLN A 206 -26.90 10.34 24.18
C GLN A 206 -25.61 10.58 24.94
N ASN A 207 -24.71 11.36 24.33
CA ASN A 207 -23.44 11.75 24.96
C ASN A 207 -22.64 10.54 25.46
N LEU A 208 -22.59 9.46 24.62
CA LEU A 208 -21.91 8.22 24.93
C LEU A 208 -20.41 8.44 25.04
N ARG A 209 -19.79 7.73 25.97
CA ARG A 209 -18.32 7.72 26.15
C ARG A 209 -17.71 6.40 25.67
N TYR A 210 -16.43 6.37 25.35
CA TYR A 210 -15.73 5.16 24.93
C TYR A 210 -15.91 3.97 25.87
N ARG A 211 -16.01 4.22 27.20
CA ARG A 211 -16.32 3.17 28.18
C ARG A 211 -17.68 2.52 27.98
N ASP A 212 -18.66 3.27 27.47
CA ASP A 212 -20.00 2.76 27.24
C ASP A 212 -20.04 1.84 26.03
N LEU A 213 -19.10 1.99 25.08
CA LEU A 213 -18.91 1.13 23.92
C LEU A 213 -18.19 -0.19 24.28
N ALA A 214 -17.39 -0.23 25.34
CA ALA A 214 -16.45 -1.33 25.64
C ALA A 214 -17.15 -2.68 25.89
N GLU A 215 -18.38 -2.67 26.39
CA GLU A 215 -19.18 -3.86 26.68
C GLU A 215 -19.90 -4.41 25.44
N HIS A 216 -19.98 -3.63 24.37
CA HIS A 216 -20.69 -4.00 23.15
C HIS A 216 -19.78 -4.62 22.11
N PRO A 217 -20.29 -5.55 21.28
CA PRO A 217 -19.54 -6.16 20.19
C PRO A 217 -19.05 -5.14 19.16
N PHE A 218 -17.74 -5.12 18.92
CA PHE A 218 -17.12 -4.26 17.90
C PHE A 218 -16.78 -5.06 16.64
N ILE A 219 -17.17 -4.54 15.49
CA ILE A 219 -16.88 -5.08 14.16
C ILE A 219 -15.78 -4.23 13.54
N GLY A 220 -14.57 -4.76 13.46
CA GLY A 220 -13.38 -4.01 13.05
C GLY A 220 -12.73 -4.47 11.75
N PRO A 221 -11.69 -3.76 11.30
CA PRO A 221 -10.81 -4.25 10.24
C PRO A 221 -9.98 -5.45 10.73
N VAL A 222 -9.44 -6.23 9.81
CA VAL A 222 -8.58 -7.38 10.14
C VAL A 222 -7.28 -6.87 10.77
N LYS A 223 -6.95 -7.39 11.95
CA LYS A 223 -5.72 -7.05 12.70
C LYS A 223 -4.48 -7.28 11.82
N GLY A 224 -3.48 -6.40 12.00
CA GLY A 224 -2.22 -6.48 11.25
C GLY A 224 -2.25 -5.78 9.90
N THR A 225 -3.41 -5.45 9.34
CA THR A 225 -3.49 -4.61 8.13
C THR A 225 -3.09 -3.18 8.44
N ASP A 226 -2.55 -2.45 7.47
CA ASP A 226 -2.11 -1.07 7.69
C ASP A 226 -3.28 -0.13 8.00
N TYR A 227 -4.46 -0.40 7.45
CA TYR A 227 -5.68 0.33 7.85
C TYR A 227 -6.05 0.07 9.32
N ALA A 228 -5.93 -1.17 9.79
CA ALA A 228 -6.17 -1.48 11.20
C ALA A 228 -5.16 -0.80 12.14
N LYS A 229 -3.89 -0.75 11.74
CA LYS A 229 -2.84 -0.04 12.49
C LYS A 229 -3.10 1.48 12.54
N LEU A 230 -3.49 2.05 11.39
CA LEU A 230 -3.84 3.47 11.28
C LEU A 230 -5.02 3.82 12.19
N LEU A 231 -6.09 3.02 12.14
CA LEU A 231 -7.25 3.21 13.00
C LEU A 231 -6.92 3.03 14.48
N GLN A 232 -6.11 2.01 14.82
CA GLN A 232 -5.67 1.78 16.20
C GLN A 232 -4.86 2.96 16.75
N GLY A 233 -3.97 3.55 15.95
CA GLY A 233 -3.22 4.74 16.36
C GLY A 233 -4.13 5.91 16.74
N ILE A 234 -5.18 6.16 15.93
CA ILE A 234 -6.18 7.18 16.22
C ILE A 234 -6.97 6.84 17.51
N PHE A 235 -7.34 5.58 17.69
CA PHE A 235 -8.05 5.13 18.88
C PHE A 235 -7.20 5.29 20.15
N ASP A 236 -5.92 4.96 20.08
CA ASP A 236 -4.99 5.09 21.19
C ASP A 236 -4.80 6.57 21.58
N GLU A 237 -4.62 7.46 20.60
CA GLU A 237 -4.53 8.91 20.79
C GLU A 237 -5.81 9.50 21.42
N ALA A 238 -6.97 8.98 21.00
CA ALA A 238 -8.27 9.41 21.51
C ALA A 238 -8.65 8.77 22.86
N GLY A 239 -7.91 7.77 23.33
CA GLY A 239 -8.22 7.04 24.56
C GLY A 239 -9.24 5.90 24.39
N PHE A 240 -9.61 5.52 23.17
CA PHE A 240 -10.46 4.36 22.90
C PHE A 240 -9.62 3.08 22.86
N THR A 241 -9.08 2.67 24.00
CA THR A 241 -8.13 1.56 24.10
C THR A 241 -8.77 0.20 24.39
N LYS A 242 -10.03 0.17 24.83
CA LYS A 242 -10.77 -1.05 25.18
C LYS A 242 -11.98 -1.20 24.28
N HIS A 243 -12.01 -2.24 23.48
CA HIS A 243 -13.17 -2.63 22.67
C HIS A 243 -13.25 -4.14 22.53
N ASN A 244 -14.47 -4.68 22.54
CA ASN A 244 -14.76 -6.10 22.40
C ASN A 244 -14.85 -6.49 20.92
N THR A 245 -13.72 -6.65 20.24
CA THR A 245 -13.70 -7.04 18.82
C THR A 245 -14.09 -8.51 18.65
N ILE A 246 -15.30 -8.75 18.19
CA ILE A 246 -15.83 -10.12 17.94
C ILE A 246 -15.70 -10.55 16.48
N THR A 247 -15.67 -9.60 15.54
CA THR A 247 -15.61 -9.87 14.10
C THR A 247 -14.67 -8.90 13.39
N GLN A 248 -13.92 -9.42 12.43
CA GLN A 248 -12.98 -8.65 11.65
C GLN A 248 -13.16 -8.95 10.16
N SER A 249 -13.28 -7.91 9.33
CA SER A 249 -13.35 -8.06 7.88
C SER A 249 -12.69 -6.87 7.15
N GLN A 250 -11.94 -7.17 6.09
CA GLN A 250 -11.47 -6.14 5.15
C GLN A 250 -12.57 -5.75 4.15
N ASN A 251 -13.58 -6.59 3.98
CA ASN A 251 -14.67 -6.34 3.05
C ASN A 251 -15.72 -5.45 3.71
N THR A 252 -15.92 -4.26 3.13
CA THR A 252 -16.88 -3.28 3.64
C THR A 252 -18.33 -3.76 3.56
N LEU A 253 -18.68 -4.54 2.53
CA LEU A 253 -20.05 -5.09 2.38
C LEU A 253 -20.35 -6.12 3.48
N ILE A 254 -19.40 -6.99 3.81
CA ILE A 254 -19.58 -7.92 4.94
C ILE A 254 -19.74 -7.16 6.25
N ARG A 255 -18.92 -6.15 6.51
CA ARG A 255 -19.09 -5.33 7.73
C ARG A 255 -20.44 -4.64 7.76
N ARG A 256 -20.89 -4.10 6.61
CA ARG A 256 -22.19 -3.46 6.47
C ARG A 256 -23.34 -4.40 6.88
N GLU A 257 -23.37 -5.62 6.34
CA GLU A 257 -24.41 -6.58 6.67
C GLU A 257 -24.41 -6.98 8.15
N LEU A 258 -23.23 -7.16 8.75
CA LEU A 258 -23.09 -7.45 10.18
C LEU A 258 -23.62 -6.32 11.06
N ILE A 259 -23.37 -5.06 10.69
CA ILE A 259 -23.87 -3.90 11.44
C ILE A 259 -25.39 -3.80 11.29
N LEU A 260 -25.92 -3.89 10.06
CA LEU A 260 -27.35 -3.86 9.77
C LEU A 260 -28.13 -4.98 10.49
N SER A 261 -27.51 -6.15 10.60
CA SER A 261 -28.08 -7.29 11.34
C SER A 261 -27.99 -7.16 12.85
N GLY A 262 -27.51 -6.04 13.39
CA GLY A 262 -27.41 -5.79 14.82
C GLY A 262 -26.34 -6.62 15.55
N VAL A 263 -25.37 -7.22 14.83
CA VAL A 263 -24.30 -8.03 15.43
C VAL A 263 -23.40 -7.19 16.34
N GLY A 264 -23.28 -5.89 16.05
CA GLY A 264 -22.50 -4.95 16.84
C GLY A 264 -22.38 -3.58 16.17
N PHE A 265 -21.48 -2.76 16.69
CA PHE A 265 -21.17 -1.44 16.15
C PHE A 265 -19.78 -1.43 15.46
N SER A 266 -19.51 -0.40 14.68
CA SER A 266 -18.21 -0.21 14.00
C SER A 266 -17.80 1.25 14.00
N CYS A 267 -16.51 1.52 13.80
CA CYS A 267 -15.99 2.84 13.46
C CYS A 267 -15.65 2.87 11.96
N ILE A 268 -16.20 3.84 11.26
CA ILE A 268 -16.13 3.92 9.79
C ILE A 268 -15.87 5.34 9.32
N LEU A 269 -15.44 5.47 8.06
CA LEU A 269 -15.41 6.75 7.36
C LEU A 269 -16.86 7.11 6.95
N GLN A 270 -17.43 8.13 7.59
CA GLN A 270 -18.85 8.43 7.55
C GLN A 270 -19.37 8.66 6.11
N SER A 271 -18.63 9.37 5.29
CA SER A 271 -19.02 9.70 3.92
C SER A 271 -19.24 8.48 3.01
N GLY A 272 -18.67 7.32 3.35
CA GLY A 272 -18.91 6.07 2.61
C GLY A 272 -20.23 5.35 2.94
N TRP A 273 -21.02 5.87 3.90
CA TRP A 273 -22.23 5.22 4.43
C TRP A 273 -23.46 6.14 4.40
N THR A 274 -23.36 7.21 3.65
CA THR A 274 -24.40 8.25 3.58
C THR A 274 -25.77 7.69 3.18
N ASP A 275 -25.81 6.73 2.25
CA ASP A 275 -27.06 6.13 1.79
C ASP A 275 -27.77 5.36 2.93
N ASP A 276 -27.04 4.53 3.67
CA ASP A 276 -27.59 3.75 4.79
C ASP A 276 -28.06 4.65 5.94
N LEU A 277 -27.33 5.73 6.21
CA LEU A 277 -27.69 6.74 7.20
C LEU A 277 -28.96 7.49 6.76
N ASN A 278 -29.03 7.90 5.50
CA ASN A 278 -30.20 8.61 4.94
C ASN A 278 -31.45 7.71 4.89
N MET A 279 -31.29 6.41 4.65
CA MET A 279 -32.37 5.44 4.69
C MET A 279 -32.84 5.13 6.12
N GLY A 280 -32.18 5.66 7.14
CA GLY A 280 -32.50 5.40 8.54
C GLY A 280 -32.29 3.97 8.99
N GLN A 281 -31.44 3.21 8.28
CA GLN A 281 -31.11 1.83 8.66
C GLN A 281 -29.96 1.78 9.68
N LEU A 282 -29.08 2.78 9.61
CA LEU A 282 -27.96 2.96 10.52
C LEU A 282 -28.06 4.33 11.19
N VAL A 283 -27.46 4.44 12.36
CA VAL A 283 -27.32 5.71 13.09
C VAL A 283 -25.86 5.95 13.44
N VAL A 284 -25.46 7.21 13.40
CA VAL A 284 -24.21 7.66 14.02
C VAL A 284 -24.46 7.76 15.53
N LEU A 285 -23.62 7.10 16.31
CA LEU A 285 -23.69 7.15 17.77
C LEU A 285 -23.31 8.55 18.26
N ASP A 286 -24.12 9.11 19.16
CA ASP A 286 -23.87 10.42 19.77
C ASP A 286 -22.78 10.33 20.82
N MET A 287 -21.54 10.67 20.43
CA MET A 287 -20.35 10.57 21.26
C MET A 287 -20.06 11.86 22.00
N ALA A 288 -19.66 11.72 23.27
CA ALA A 288 -19.21 12.84 24.11
C ALA A 288 -17.81 13.35 23.73
N GLU A 289 -16.99 12.46 23.18
CA GLU A 289 -15.61 12.74 22.79
C GLU A 289 -15.55 13.46 21.43
N ASN A 290 -14.39 14.07 21.18
CA ASN A 290 -14.12 14.78 19.93
C ASN A 290 -14.26 13.86 18.72
N THR A 291 -14.71 14.42 17.60
CA THR A 291 -14.78 13.74 16.31
C THR A 291 -13.38 13.29 15.87
N LEU A 292 -13.26 12.00 15.59
CA LEU A 292 -12.08 11.42 14.98
C LEU A 292 -12.05 11.69 13.48
N SER A 293 -10.87 11.84 12.90
CA SER A 293 -10.74 12.03 11.46
C SER A 293 -9.47 11.42 10.89
N LEU A 294 -9.47 11.19 9.59
CA LEU A 294 -8.32 10.81 8.78
C LEU A 294 -8.08 11.83 7.70
N GLU A 295 -6.82 12.06 7.39
CA GLU A 295 -6.41 12.90 6.26
C GLU A 295 -6.50 12.12 4.96
N VAL A 296 -7.08 12.73 3.93
CA VAL A 296 -6.94 12.31 2.53
C VAL A 296 -5.71 13.00 1.98
N ARG A 297 -4.71 12.23 1.59
CA ARG A 297 -3.45 12.77 1.08
C ARG A 297 -3.19 12.34 -0.35
N VAL A 298 -2.58 13.22 -1.11
CA VAL A 298 -1.91 12.90 -2.37
C VAL A 298 -0.40 13.08 -2.19
N GLY A 299 0.38 12.12 -2.67
CA GLY A 299 1.83 12.15 -2.52
C GLY A 299 2.57 11.54 -3.71
N SER A 300 3.86 11.89 -3.80
CA SER A 300 4.85 11.36 -4.74
C SER A 300 6.19 11.17 -4.04
N LEU A 301 7.15 10.51 -4.68
CA LEU A 301 8.51 10.45 -4.15
C LEU A 301 9.19 11.82 -4.19
N LEU A 302 9.98 12.11 -3.16
CA LEU A 302 10.72 13.37 -3.01
C LEU A 302 11.72 13.60 -4.16
N ASP A 303 12.37 12.56 -4.64
CA ASP A 303 13.51 12.57 -5.56
C ASP A 303 13.12 12.18 -7.00
N ARG A 304 11.83 12.26 -7.35
CA ARG A 304 11.32 11.87 -8.67
C ARG A 304 10.47 12.97 -9.30
N GLU A 305 10.82 13.33 -10.54
CA GLU A 305 9.93 14.10 -11.39
C GLU A 305 8.76 13.20 -11.85
N ILE A 306 7.55 13.70 -11.69
CA ILE A 306 6.32 13.08 -12.19
C ILE A 306 6.02 13.56 -13.61
N SER A 307 5.28 12.77 -14.39
CA SER A 307 4.88 13.11 -15.76
C SER A 307 4.08 14.41 -15.82
N ALA A 308 4.08 15.10 -16.96
CA ALA A 308 3.27 16.30 -17.17
C ALA A 308 1.76 16.00 -16.97
N ALA A 309 1.29 14.82 -17.38
CA ALA A 309 -0.08 14.38 -17.14
C ALA A 309 -0.39 14.20 -15.64
N SER A 310 0.55 13.62 -14.87
CA SER A 310 0.42 13.47 -13.42
C SER A 310 0.47 14.81 -12.70
N GLN A 311 1.32 15.74 -13.16
CA GLN A 311 1.37 17.11 -12.64
C GLN A 311 0.03 17.82 -12.87
N LYS A 312 -0.53 17.75 -14.07
CA LYS A 312 -1.83 18.33 -14.41
C LYS A 312 -2.97 17.74 -13.58
N PHE A 313 -2.93 16.42 -13.33
CA PHE A 313 -3.91 15.78 -12.46
C PHE A 313 -3.76 16.22 -11.00
N LEU A 314 -2.53 16.38 -10.51
CA LEU A 314 -2.26 16.91 -9.16
C LEU A 314 -2.81 18.32 -8.99
N GLU A 315 -2.63 19.20 -9.99
CA GLU A 315 -3.21 20.54 -10.00
C GLU A 315 -4.73 20.51 -9.96
N TYR A 316 -5.36 19.62 -10.74
CA TYR A 316 -6.81 19.40 -10.72
C TYR A 316 -7.31 18.91 -9.35
N LEU A 317 -6.62 17.96 -8.71
CA LEU A 317 -6.94 17.51 -7.35
C LEU A 317 -6.80 18.64 -6.33
N ASN A 318 -5.79 19.50 -6.47
CA ASN A 318 -5.60 20.65 -5.60
C ASN A 318 -6.76 21.67 -5.73
N GLN A 319 -7.28 21.87 -6.93
CA GLN A 319 -8.46 22.73 -7.14
C GLN A 319 -9.67 22.13 -6.43
N LEU A 320 -9.95 20.86 -6.61
CA LEU A 320 -11.04 20.16 -5.91
C LEU A 320 -10.89 20.21 -4.37
N SER A 321 -9.65 20.11 -3.89
CA SER A 321 -9.34 20.25 -2.45
C SER A 321 -9.69 21.64 -1.93
N THR A 322 -9.38 22.70 -2.70
CA THR A 322 -9.72 24.08 -2.33
C THR A 322 -11.24 24.29 -2.27
N ASP A 323 -12.00 23.58 -3.10
CA ASP A 323 -13.45 23.61 -3.14
C ASP A 323 -14.08 22.71 -2.04
N GLY A 324 -13.30 22.11 -1.16
CA GLY A 324 -13.74 21.24 -0.06
C GLY A 324 -14.25 19.86 -0.51
N TYR A 325 -13.95 19.43 -1.73
CA TYR A 325 -14.48 18.19 -2.31
C TYR A 325 -14.08 16.93 -1.53
N PHE A 326 -12.96 16.95 -0.84
CA PHE A 326 -12.43 15.79 -0.09
C PHE A 326 -12.75 15.86 1.41
N ASP A 327 -13.55 16.81 1.88
CA ASP A 327 -13.99 16.93 3.26
C ASP A 327 -15.33 16.18 3.47
N GLY A 328 -15.46 15.50 4.65
CA GLY A 328 -16.65 14.72 4.95
C GLY A 328 -16.81 14.35 6.43
#